data_24752e7a9417bbd6106f04b74ae0da0b
#
_entry.id   24752e7a9417bbd6106f04b74ae0da0b
#
_cell.length_a   1.000
_cell.length_b   1.000
_cell.length_c   1.000
_cell.angle_alpha   90.00
_cell.angle_beta   90.00
_cell.angle_gamma   90.00
#
_symmetry.space_group_name_H-M   'P 1'
#
loop_
_entity.id
_entity.type
_entity.pdbx_description
1 polymer ?
#
loop_
_entity_poly.entity_id
_entity_poly.type
_entity_poly.pdbx_seq_one_letter_code
_entity_poly.pdbx_strand_id
1 'polypeptide(L)'
;SFKVLPTARLKPVCKVLYFLLIDRIAQLQTLSKCADDFRTLFGTHSIQLANETVGVDTSLVRPPILKDHLLEQIILPKNTNSEDMLLSAVQDLSEKIAFILRERGQVSKNIRLEIHYIDGFSSSKVGGVDHPDDASVGKKCKELFLKANTRRISIRSILLDVSQLRPYVEQRNLFYIPESRDMEISRAVEVIRHKYGITSIKKANVLHALGH
;
A
#
# COMPACT_ATOMS: atom_id res chain seq x y z
N SER A 1 -12.51 16.64 18.81
CA SER A 1 -11.09 16.27 18.97
C SER A 1 -10.22 17.09 18.02
N PHE A 2 -9.07 17.58 18.47
CA PHE A 2 -8.10 18.31 17.61
C PHE A 2 -7.53 17.45 16.47
N LYS A 3 -7.64 16.13 16.56
CA LYS A 3 -7.14 15.17 15.53
C LYS A 3 -7.82 15.33 14.17
N VAL A 4 -8.88 16.12 14.06
CA VAL A 4 -9.53 16.47 12.78
C VAL A 4 -8.66 17.46 12.00
N LEU A 5 -7.88 18.31 12.69
CA LEU A 5 -7.05 19.33 12.07
C LEU A 5 -5.79 18.72 11.43
N PRO A 6 -5.49 18.99 10.15
CA PRO A 6 -4.32 18.43 9.45
C PRO A 6 -3.01 18.77 10.14
N THR A 7 -2.80 20.04 10.49
CA THR A 7 -1.57 20.52 11.15
C THR A 7 -1.38 19.90 12.53
N ALA A 8 -2.45 19.65 13.28
CA ALA A 8 -2.36 19.01 14.60
C ALA A 8 -1.90 17.56 14.55
N ARG A 9 -1.93 16.89 13.38
CA ARG A 9 -1.41 15.54 13.16
C ARG A 9 0.11 15.49 12.97
N LEU A 10 0.75 16.62 12.72
CA LEU A 10 2.21 16.68 12.58
C LEU A 10 2.88 16.30 13.91
N LYS A 11 3.89 15.43 13.85
CA LYS A 11 4.59 14.91 15.04
C LYS A 11 5.01 15.99 16.04
N PRO A 12 5.64 17.12 15.65
CA PRO A 12 6.03 18.16 16.61
C PRO A 12 4.83 18.82 17.25
N VAL A 13 3.80 19.19 16.48
CA VAL A 13 2.57 19.83 16.99
C VAL A 13 1.80 18.89 17.90
N CYS A 14 1.63 17.65 17.50
CA CYS A 14 0.93 16.62 18.27
C CYS A 14 1.57 16.41 19.65
N LYS A 15 2.91 16.40 19.75
CA LYS A 15 3.63 16.28 21.02
C LYS A 15 3.33 17.44 21.97
N VAL A 16 3.32 18.68 21.46
CA VAL A 16 3.00 19.88 22.26
C VAL A 16 1.56 19.83 22.77
N LEU A 17 0.61 19.43 21.90
CA LEU A 17 -0.80 19.30 22.27
C LEU A 17 -1.03 18.26 23.38
N TYR A 18 -0.36 17.10 23.28
CA TYR A 18 -0.41 16.08 24.34
C TYR A 18 0.24 16.56 25.64
N PHE A 19 1.36 17.26 25.54
CA PHE A 19 2.03 17.81 26.72
C PHE A 19 1.16 18.84 27.46
N LEU A 20 0.42 19.66 26.73
CA LEU A 20 -0.50 20.67 27.26
C LEU A 20 -1.89 20.11 27.62
N LEU A 21 -2.11 18.80 27.47
CA LEU A 21 -3.40 18.13 27.71
C LEU A 21 -4.57 18.75 26.92
N ILE A 22 -4.29 19.22 25.70
CA ILE A 22 -5.29 19.81 24.82
C ILE A 22 -5.94 18.72 23.99
N ASP A 23 -7.23 18.48 24.19
CA ASP A 23 -8.04 17.46 23.47
C ASP A 23 -9.15 18.06 22.61
N ARG A 24 -9.51 19.32 22.84
CA ARG A 24 -10.61 19.98 22.13
C ARG A 24 -10.14 21.18 21.32
N ILE A 25 -10.80 21.40 20.18
CA ILE A 25 -10.50 22.55 19.30
C ILE A 25 -10.79 23.87 20.03
N ALA A 26 -11.82 23.93 20.89
CA ALA A 26 -12.15 25.12 21.66
C ALA A 26 -11.00 25.59 22.59
N GLN A 27 -10.23 24.65 23.16
CA GLN A 27 -9.06 25.00 23.97
C GLN A 27 -7.95 25.61 23.11
N LEU A 28 -7.74 25.07 21.88
CA LEU A 28 -6.82 25.64 20.91
C LEU A 28 -7.26 27.05 20.47
N GLN A 29 -8.55 27.27 20.23
CA GLN A 29 -9.09 28.59 19.90
C GLN A 29 -8.86 29.60 21.02
N THR A 30 -8.97 29.17 22.26
CA THR A 30 -8.69 30.06 23.42
C THR A 30 -7.20 30.40 23.48
N LEU A 31 -6.32 29.43 23.28
CA LEU A 31 -4.88 29.64 23.24
C LEU A 31 -4.44 30.51 22.04
N SER A 32 -5.08 30.36 20.89
CA SER A 32 -4.74 31.15 19.70
C SER A 32 -5.01 32.65 19.84
N LYS A 33 -5.83 33.05 20.83
CA LYS A 33 -6.03 34.48 21.16
C LYS A 33 -4.77 35.15 21.75
N CYS A 34 -3.89 34.37 22.38
CA CYS A 34 -2.58 34.83 22.86
C CYS A 34 -1.54 34.53 21.78
N ALA A 35 -1.40 35.41 20.78
CA ALA A 35 -0.59 35.17 19.57
C ALA A 35 0.87 34.88 19.88
N ASP A 36 1.49 35.53 20.85
CA ASP A 36 2.89 35.36 21.20
C ASP A 36 3.17 34.00 21.84
N ASP A 37 2.32 33.60 22.78
CA ASP A 37 2.44 32.29 23.43
C ASP A 37 2.19 31.17 22.42
N PHE A 38 1.18 31.35 21.56
CA PHE A 38 0.84 30.37 20.51
C PHE A 38 1.97 30.20 19.50
N ARG A 39 2.64 31.32 19.13
CA ARG A 39 3.78 31.30 18.22
C ARG A 39 5.02 30.66 18.85
N THR A 40 5.24 30.89 20.14
CA THR A 40 6.33 30.27 20.89
C THR A 40 6.15 28.75 21.01
N LEU A 41 4.92 28.28 21.24
CA LEU A 41 4.61 26.87 21.38
C LEU A 41 4.64 26.09 20.06
N PHE A 42 4.10 26.66 18.98
CA PHE A 42 3.91 25.96 17.70
C PHE A 42 4.81 26.43 16.57
N GLY A 43 5.61 27.48 16.80
CA GLY A 43 6.59 27.98 15.83
C GLY A 43 5.98 28.30 14.47
N THR A 44 6.58 27.79 13.41
CA THR A 44 6.14 28.02 12.02
C THR A 44 4.74 27.48 11.71
N HIS A 45 4.22 26.55 12.52
CA HIS A 45 2.90 25.96 12.34
C HIS A 45 1.78 26.76 13.02
N SER A 46 2.11 27.80 13.80
CA SER A 46 1.15 28.57 14.60
C SER A 46 0.05 29.22 13.76
N ILE A 47 0.40 29.91 12.68
CA ILE A 47 -0.55 30.63 11.83
C ILE A 47 -1.51 29.65 11.15
N GLN A 48 -0.98 28.57 10.58
CA GLN A 48 -1.80 27.57 9.94
C GLN A 48 -2.72 26.86 10.92
N LEU A 49 -2.21 26.48 12.08
CA LEU A 49 -2.99 25.84 13.14
C LEU A 49 -4.09 26.77 13.66
N ALA A 50 -3.82 28.07 13.87
CA ALA A 50 -4.81 29.06 14.26
C ALA A 50 -5.94 29.18 13.22
N ASN A 51 -5.60 29.28 11.94
CA ASN A 51 -6.58 29.33 10.85
C ASN A 51 -7.44 28.07 10.80
N GLU A 52 -6.83 26.89 10.90
CA GLU A 52 -7.55 25.62 10.93
C GLU A 52 -8.55 25.55 12.12
N THR A 53 -8.22 26.12 13.28
CA THR A 53 -9.15 26.11 14.44
C THR A 53 -10.40 26.94 14.20
N VAL A 54 -10.32 27.94 13.32
CA VAL A 54 -11.47 28.80 12.92
C VAL A 54 -12.17 28.25 11.67
N GLY A 55 -11.66 27.13 11.11
CA GLY A 55 -12.23 26.50 9.91
C GLY A 55 -11.71 27.10 8.60
N VAL A 56 -10.67 27.94 8.64
CA VAL A 56 -10.02 28.49 7.45
C VAL A 56 -8.87 27.58 7.05
N ASP A 57 -9.03 26.83 5.99
CA ASP A 57 -7.98 26.02 5.37
C ASP A 57 -7.52 26.69 4.07
N THR A 58 -6.30 27.22 4.11
CA THR A 58 -5.66 27.84 2.93
C THR A 58 -4.78 26.86 2.16
N SER A 59 -4.79 25.58 2.50
CA SER A 59 -4.03 24.58 1.78
C SER A 59 -4.53 24.46 0.33
N LEU A 60 -3.58 24.53 -0.60
CA LEU A 60 -3.87 24.35 -2.02
C LEU A 60 -4.40 22.91 -2.24
N VAL A 61 -5.58 22.78 -2.82
CA VAL A 61 -6.06 21.51 -3.35
C VAL A 61 -5.15 21.14 -4.52
N ARG A 62 -4.25 20.21 -4.26
CA ARG A 62 -3.40 19.64 -5.31
C ARG A 62 -4.11 18.43 -5.91
N PRO A 63 -4.08 18.26 -7.23
CA PRO A 63 -4.53 17.01 -7.82
C PRO A 63 -3.74 15.86 -7.18
N PRO A 64 -4.36 14.68 -7.01
CA PRO A 64 -3.64 13.54 -6.48
C PRO A 64 -2.40 13.32 -7.35
N ILE A 65 -1.22 13.41 -6.72
CA ILE A 65 0.02 13.02 -7.39
C ILE A 65 -0.19 11.55 -7.73
N LEU A 66 -0.13 11.21 -9.01
CA LEU A 66 -0.08 9.81 -9.44
C LEU A 66 1.10 9.21 -8.69
N LYS A 67 0.78 8.39 -7.70
CA LYS A 67 1.83 7.72 -6.92
C LYS A 67 2.58 6.83 -7.91
N ASP A 68 3.87 7.07 -8.09
CA ASP A 68 4.75 6.24 -8.91
C ASP A 68 4.98 4.85 -8.28
N HIS A 69 4.12 4.47 -7.34
CA HIS A 69 4.14 3.18 -6.68
C HIS A 69 2.71 2.66 -6.42
N LEU A 70 2.59 1.35 -6.40
CA LEU A 70 1.40 0.60 -6.02
C LEU A 70 1.68 -0.09 -4.70
N LEU A 71 0.76 0.05 -3.76
CA LEU A 71 0.89 -0.56 -2.44
C LEU A 71 -0.38 -1.35 -2.13
N GLU A 72 -0.21 -2.66 -1.97
CA GLU A 72 -1.27 -3.58 -1.60
C GLU A 72 -0.87 -4.34 -0.33
N GLN A 73 -1.80 -4.48 0.60
CA GLN A 73 -1.59 -5.17 1.86
C GLN A 73 -2.74 -6.11 2.16
N ILE A 74 -2.40 -7.28 2.68
CA ILE A 74 -3.36 -8.21 3.26
C ILE A 74 -3.07 -8.37 4.75
N ILE A 75 -4.10 -8.15 5.57
CA ILE A 75 -4.08 -8.47 7.00
C ILE A 75 -4.73 -9.84 7.15
N LEU A 76 -3.99 -10.77 7.73
CA LEU A 76 -4.51 -12.14 7.90
C LEU A 76 -5.59 -12.17 8.98
N PRO A 77 -6.72 -12.86 8.75
CA PRO A 77 -7.83 -12.93 9.72
C PRO A 77 -7.41 -13.61 11.03
N LYS A 78 -6.45 -14.52 10.95
CA LYS A 78 -5.77 -15.13 12.10
C LYS A 78 -4.26 -15.04 11.88
N ASN A 79 -3.53 -14.65 12.92
CA ASN A 79 -2.07 -14.71 12.87
C ASN A 79 -1.66 -16.17 12.69
N THR A 80 -0.95 -16.46 11.61
CA THR A 80 -0.63 -17.84 11.23
C THR A 80 0.82 -17.97 10.82
N ASN A 81 1.31 -19.21 10.91
CA ASN A 81 2.60 -19.63 10.36
C ASN A 81 2.40 -20.77 9.34
N SER A 82 1.16 -21.03 8.92
CA SER A 82 0.87 -22.02 7.90
C SER A 82 1.37 -21.55 6.55
N GLU A 83 2.30 -22.27 5.97
CA GLU A 83 2.93 -21.93 4.68
C GLU A 83 1.89 -21.85 3.56
N ASP A 84 0.93 -22.79 3.53
CA ASP A 84 -0.12 -22.83 2.52
C ASP A 84 -1.01 -21.58 2.56
N MET A 85 -1.43 -21.16 3.75
CA MET A 85 -2.24 -19.94 3.92
C MET A 85 -1.45 -18.69 3.52
N LEU A 86 -0.17 -18.62 3.89
CA LEU A 86 0.69 -17.50 3.57
C LEU A 86 0.98 -17.41 2.08
N LEU A 87 1.28 -18.54 1.43
CA LEU A 87 1.49 -18.58 -0.03
C LEU A 87 0.22 -18.22 -0.80
N SER A 88 -0.95 -18.61 -0.31
CA SER A 88 -2.23 -18.24 -0.90
C SER A 88 -2.51 -16.74 -0.76
N ALA A 89 -2.17 -16.14 0.38
CA ALA A 89 -2.26 -14.70 0.58
C ALA A 89 -1.30 -13.92 -0.35
N VAL A 90 -0.06 -14.41 -0.50
CA VAL A 90 0.90 -13.83 -1.45
C VAL A 90 0.40 -13.95 -2.90
N GLN A 91 -0.24 -15.05 -3.24
CA GLN A 91 -0.84 -15.28 -4.56
C GLN A 91 -1.98 -14.27 -4.81
N ASP A 92 -2.90 -14.07 -3.87
CA ASP A 92 -4.00 -13.09 -3.99
C ASP A 92 -3.45 -11.67 -4.18
N LEU A 93 -2.44 -11.26 -3.40
CA LEU A 93 -1.78 -9.96 -3.55
C LEU A 93 -1.09 -9.81 -4.91
N SER A 94 -0.39 -10.86 -5.37
CA SER A 94 0.32 -10.83 -6.64
C SER A 94 -0.62 -10.70 -7.83
N GLU A 95 -1.78 -11.37 -7.79
CA GLU A 95 -2.81 -11.27 -8.84
C GLU A 95 -3.45 -9.87 -8.89
N LYS A 96 -3.68 -9.24 -7.73
CA LYS A 96 -4.17 -7.85 -7.67
C LYS A 96 -3.16 -6.89 -8.29
N ILE A 97 -1.89 -7.01 -7.93
CA ILE A 97 -0.82 -6.17 -8.47
C ILE A 97 -0.67 -6.39 -9.99
N ALA A 98 -0.63 -7.64 -10.44
CA ALA A 98 -0.52 -7.96 -11.86
C ALA A 98 -1.69 -7.38 -12.68
N PHE A 99 -2.90 -7.46 -12.15
CA PHE A 99 -4.09 -6.86 -12.77
C PHE A 99 -3.93 -5.34 -12.91
N ILE A 100 -3.55 -4.62 -11.84
CA ILE A 100 -3.36 -3.17 -11.86
C ILE A 100 -2.23 -2.76 -12.81
N LEU A 101 -1.13 -3.51 -12.85
CA LEU A 101 -0.01 -3.24 -13.76
C LEU A 101 -0.44 -3.37 -15.22
N ARG A 102 -1.21 -4.42 -15.57
CA ARG A 102 -1.75 -4.59 -16.92
C ARG A 102 -2.74 -3.51 -17.29
N GLU A 103 -3.67 -3.18 -16.39
CA GLU A 103 -4.65 -2.10 -16.60
C GLU A 103 -3.98 -0.77 -16.91
N ARG A 104 -2.82 -0.51 -16.29
CA ARG A 104 -2.03 0.69 -16.53
C ARG A 104 -1.05 0.56 -17.70
N GLY A 105 -0.91 -0.61 -18.29
CA GLY A 105 0.12 -0.89 -19.30
C GLY A 105 1.54 -0.67 -18.77
N GLN A 106 1.79 -1.06 -17.53
CA GLN A 106 3.07 -0.81 -16.84
C GLN A 106 3.71 -2.10 -16.35
N VAL A 107 5.03 -2.03 -16.18
CA VAL A 107 5.85 -3.05 -15.49
C VAL A 107 6.67 -2.38 -14.39
N SER A 108 7.14 -3.18 -13.46
CA SER A 108 7.96 -2.68 -12.36
C SER A 108 9.32 -3.38 -12.30
N LYS A 109 10.36 -2.60 -12.12
CA LYS A 109 11.68 -3.13 -11.80
C LYS A 109 11.88 -3.39 -10.31
N ASN A 110 10.98 -2.91 -9.46
CA ASN A 110 11.19 -2.91 -8.03
C ASN A 110 9.91 -3.31 -7.29
N ILE A 111 9.78 -4.60 -6.99
CA ILE A 111 8.75 -5.14 -6.13
C ILE A 111 9.39 -5.43 -4.77
N ARG A 112 8.92 -4.78 -3.72
CA ARG A 112 9.26 -5.05 -2.32
C ARG A 112 8.14 -5.86 -1.70
N LEU A 113 8.47 -7.03 -1.19
CA LEU A 113 7.60 -7.80 -0.32
C LEU A 113 8.06 -7.59 1.12
N GLU A 114 7.14 -7.18 2.00
CA GLU A 114 7.39 -6.98 3.41
C GLU A 114 6.43 -7.82 4.25
N ILE A 115 6.99 -8.51 5.25
CA ILE A 115 6.27 -9.37 6.18
C ILE A 115 6.30 -8.70 7.55
N HIS A 116 5.13 -8.55 8.16
CA HIS A 116 5.00 -8.06 9.54
C HIS A 116 4.62 -9.21 10.46
N TYR A 117 5.47 -9.47 11.44
CA TYR A 117 5.27 -10.50 12.46
C TYR A 117 4.47 -9.95 13.65
N ILE A 118 3.91 -10.86 14.47
CA ILE A 118 3.12 -10.46 15.66
C ILE A 118 3.96 -9.79 16.75
N ASP A 119 5.27 -10.04 16.77
CA ASP A 119 6.22 -9.46 17.73
C ASP A 119 6.67 -8.03 17.36
N GLY A 120 6.10 -7.46 16.29
CA GLY A 120 6.43 -6.12 15.80
C GLY A 120 7.66 -6.07 14.89
N PHE A 121 8.34 -7.19 14.67
CA PHE A 121 9.44 -7.25 13.70
C PHE A 121 8.91 -7.28 12.28
N SER A 122 9.66 -6.69 11.34
CA SER A 122 9.37 -6.80 9.91
C SER A 122 10.59 -7.30 9.14
N SER A 123 10.33 -8.04 8.07
CA SER A 123 11.34 -8.54 7.13
C SER A 123 10.93 -8.19 5.72
N SER A 124 11.86 -7.67 4.91
CA SER A 124 11.55 -7.31 3.53
C SER A 124 12.59 -7.84 2.55
N LYS A 125 12.14 -8.13 1.34
CA LYS A 125 12.98 -8.47 0.18
C LYS A 125 12.48 -7.72 -1.04
N VAL A 126 13.42 -7.44 -1.95
CA VAL A 126 13.17 -6.67 -3.17
C VAL A 126 13.60 -7.47 -4.39
N GLY A 127 12.85 -7.34 -5.48
CA GLY A 127 13.18 -7.94 -6.77
C GLY A 127 12.43 -7.25 -7.90
N GLY A 128 12.81 -7.50 -9.15
CA GLY A 128 12.15 -6.95 -10.33
C GLY A 128 11.32 -7.99 -11.07
N VAL A 129 10.38 -7.51 -11.88
CA VAL A 129 9.57 -8.31 -12.80
C VAL A 129 9.59 -7.63 -14.16
N ASP A 130 9.89 -8.40 -15.19
CA ASP A 130 10.00 -7.90 -16.56
C ASP A 130 8.66 -8.01 -17.33
N HIS A 131 7.75 -8.90 -16.89
CA HIS A 131 6.44 -9.11 -17.53
C HIS A 131 5.30 -8.94 -16.52
N PRO A 132 4.20 -8.24 -16.89
CA PRO A 132 3.09 -7.96 -15.99
C PRO A 132 2.05 -9.09 -15.93
N ASP A 133 2.38 -10.30 -16.37
CA ASP A 133 1.50 -11.46 -16.33
C ASP A 133 1.40 -12.06 -14.92
N ASP A 134 0.25 -12.66 -14.62
CA ASP A 134 -0.04 -13.24 -13.29
C ASP A 134 0.98 -14.31 -12.89
N ALA A 135 1.52 -15.07 -13.86
CA ALA A 135 2.47 -16.14 -13.60
C ALA A 135 3.84 -15.59 -13.19
N SER A 136 4.38 -14.61 -13.93
CA SER A 136 5.68 -14.00 -13.65
C SER A 136 5.67 -13.21 -12.33
N VAL A 137 4.64 -12.38 -12.11
CA VAL A 137 4.49 -11.63 -10.86
C VAL A 137 4.31 -12.59 -9.69
N GLY A 138 3.45 -13.61 -9.81
CA GLY A 138 3.20 -14.60 -8.77
C GLY A 138 4.45 -15.39 -8.40
N LYS A 139 5.19 -15.88 -9.40
CA LYS A 139 6.46 -16.60 -9.20
C LYS A 139 7.47 -15.74 -8.46
N LYS A 140 7.59 -14.46 -8.84
CA LYS A 140 8.53 -13.53 -8.19
C LYS A 140 8.12 -13.22 -6.75
N CYS A 141 6.84 -12.93 -6.50
CA CYS A 141 6.34 -12.69 -5.16
C CYS A 141 6.54 -13.90 -4.25
N LYS A 142 6.31 -15.12 -4.75
CA LYS A 142 6.56 -16.36 -4.01
C LYS A 142 8.06 -16.51 -3.66
N GLU A 143 8.96 -16.25 -4.62
CA GLU A 143 10.41 -16.27 -4.37
C GLU A 143 10.82 -15.27 -3.29
N LEU A 144 10.31 -14.04 -3.37
CA LEU A 144 10.61 -12.99 -2.38
C LEU A 144 10.06 -13.34 -1.01
N PHE A 145 8.86 -13.93 -0.93
CA PHE A 145 8.27 -14.39 0.32
C PHE A 145 9.13 -15.45 1.00
N LEU A 146 9.53 -16.49 0.27
CA LEU A 146 10.38 -17.55 0.82
C LEU A 146 11.73 -17.02 1.32
N LYS A 147 12.30 -16.00 0.64
CA LYS A 147 13.54 -15.35 1.09
C LYS A 147 13.34 -14.41 2.28
N ALA A 148 12.14 -13.83 2.43
CA ALA A 148 11.83 -12.90 3.52
C ALA A 148 11.39 -13.64 4.79
N ASN A 149 10.68 -14.75 4.64
CA ASN A 149 10.15 -15.55 5.77
C ASN A 149 11.25 -16.43 6.37
N THR A 150 12.10 -15.82 7.20
CA THR A 150 13.23 -16.51 7.86
C THR A 150 12.92 -16.92 9.30
N ARG A 151 11.77 -16.50 9.84
CA ARG A 151 11.41 -16.70 11.24
C ARG A 151 10.20 -17.65 11.36
N ARG A 152 10.20 -18.47 12.40
CA ARG A 152 9.07 -19.37 12.73
C ARG A 152 8.05 -18.71 13.65
N ILE A 153 7.80 -17.41 13.45
CA ILE A 153 6.85 -16.63 14.24
C ILE A 153 5.63 -16.35 13.34
N SER A 154 4.44 -16.33 13.95
CA SER A 154 3.21 -16.06 13.22
C SER A 154 3.25 -14.67 12.54
N ILE A 155 2.74 -14.62 11.33
CA ILE A 155 2.66 -13.43 10.51
C ILE A 155 1.30 -12.78 10.70
N ARG A 156 1.30 -11.46 10.85
CA ARG A 156 0.10 -10.63 10.99
C ARG A 156 -0.38 -10.09 9.65
N SER A 157 0.56 -9.59 8.84
CA SER A 157 0.22 -9.02 7.53
C SER A 157 1.38 -9.14 6.55
N ILE A 158 1.03 -9.14 5.28
CA ILE A 158 1.97 -9.12 4.16
C ILE A 158 1.64 -7.91 3.31
N LEU A 159 2.68 -7.17 2.90
CA LEU A 159 2.59 -5.95 2.12
C LEU A 159 3.43 -6.13 0.85
N LEU A 160 2.87 -5.74 -0.28
CA LEU A 160 3.58 -5.59 -1.55
C LEU A 160 3.61 -4.10 -1.92
N ASP A 161 4.81 -3.57 -2.06
CA ASP A 161 5.08 -2.21 -2.53
C ASP A 161 5.81 -2.31 -3.87
N VAL A 162 5.17 -1.79 -4.91
CA VAL A 162 5.64 -1.86 -6.29
C VAL A 162 5.99 -0.46 -6.75
N SER A 163 7.25 -0.23 -7.04
CA SER A 163 7.79 1.08 -7.40
C SER A 163 8.60 1.02 -8.70
N GLN A 164 9.09 2.16 -9.16
CA GLN A 164 9.80 2.30 -10.44
C GLN A 164 8.98 1.76 -11.63
N LEU A 165 7.73 2.19 -11.68
CA LEU A 165 6.81 1.83 -12.75
C LEU A 165 7.28 2.40 -14.08
N ARG A 166 7.23 1.57 -15.13
CA ARG A 166 7.61 1.93 -16.50
C ARG A 166 6.52 1.47 -17.46
N PRO A 167 6.31 2.18 -18.57
CA PRO A 167 5.45 1.68 -19.62
C PRO A 167 5.90 0.28 -20.07
N TYR A 168 4.96 -0.64 -20.18
CA TYR A 168 5.21 -1.94 -20.77
C TYR A 168 5.29 -1.78 -22.29
N VAL A 169 6.47 -1.99 -22.84
CA VAL A 169 6.68 -2.06 -24.29
C VAL A 169 6.88 -3.53 -24.62
N GLU A 170 5.93 -4.12 -25.31
CA GLU A 170 6.06 -5.47 -25.80
C GLU A 170 7.20 -5.52 -26.82
N GLN A 171 8.31 -6.09 -26.43
CA GLN A 171 9.45 -6.27 -27.32
C GLN A 171 9.12 -7.45 -28.24
N ARG A 172 8.54 -7.15 -29.40
CA ARG A 172 8.33 -8.17 -30.45
C ARG A 172 9.69 -8.60 -30.95
N ASN A 173 10.06 -9.83 -30.64
CA ASN A 173 11.22 -10.44 -31.25
C ASN A 173 11.04 -10.52 -32.79
N LEU A 174 12.13 -10.32 -33.52
CA LEU A 174 12.13 -10.44 -35.00
C LEU A 174 11.63 -11.81 -35.46
N PHE A 175 11.78 -12.81 -34.60
CA PHE A 175 11.25 -14.16 -34.79
C PHE A 175 9.96 -14.27 -33.97
N TYR A 176 8.85 -14.45 -34.66
CA TYR A 176 7.53 -14.64 -34.02
C TYR A 176 7.60 -15.85 -33.09
N ILE A 177 7.56 -15.57 -31.79
CA ILE A 177 7.28 -16.58 -30.78
C ILE A 177 5.79 -16.48 -30.52
N PRO A 178 4.99 -17.55 -30.74
CA PRO A 178 3.57 -17.53 -30.47
C PRO A 178 3.36 -17.10 -28.99
N GLU A 179 2.35 -16.26 -28.76
CA GLU A 179 1.98 -15.83 -27.41
C GLU A 179 1.93 -17.05 -26.50
N SER A 180 2.56 -16.95 -25.33
CA SER A 180 2.52 -18.05 -24.40
C SER A 180 1.05 -18.26 -23.97
N ARG A 181 0.61 -19.52 -23.86
CA ARG A 181 -0.73 -19.88 -23.41
C ARG A 181 -1.11 -19.15 -22.11
N ASP A 182 -0.15 -18.84 -21.28
CA ASP A 182 -0.34 -18.09 -20.03
C ASP A 182 -0.78 -16.64 -20.27
N MET A 183 -0.32 -15.98 -21.34
CA MET A 183 -0.78 -14.65 -21.72
C MET A 183 -2.21 -14.66 -22.24
N GLU A 184 -2.59 -15.66 -23.03
CA GLU A 184 -3.97 -15.81 -23.52
C GLU A 184 -4.94 -16.03 -22.34
N ILE A 185 -4.57 -16.91 -21.40
CA ILE A 185 -5.34 -17.16 -20.19
C ILE A 185 -5.46 -15.87 -19.35
N SER A 186 -4.38 -15.13 -19.16
CA SER A 186 -4.37 -13.88 -18.43
C SER A 186 -5.31 -12.85 -19.05
N ARG A 187 -5.32 -12.72 -20.39
CA ARG A 187 -6.25 -11.83 -21.11
C ARG A 187 -7.71 -12.25 -20.94
N ALA A 188 -7.99 -13.55 -21.07
CA ALA A 188 -9.36 -14.05 -20.87
C ALA A 188 -9.88 -13.78 -19.45
N VAL A 189 -9.05 -14.02 -18.43
CA VAL A 189 -9.36 -13.71 -17.02
C VAL A 189 -9.56 -12.21 -16.82
N GLU A 190 -8.77 -11.37 -17.47
CA GLU A 190 -8.86 -9.92 -17.39
C GLU A 190 -10.22 -9.40 -17.90
N VAL A 191 -10.68 -9.88 -19.04
CA VAL A 191 -12.01 -9.53 -19.59
C VAL A 191 -13.12 -9.82 -18.59
N ILE A 192 -13.03 -10.96 -17.89
CA ILE A 192 -14.03 -11.34 -16.88
C ILE A 192 -13.89 -10.45 -15.64
N ARG A 193 -12.67 -10.18 -15.17
CA ARG A 193 -12.40 -9.31 -14.02
C ARG A 193 -12.85 -7.86 -14.26
N HIS A 194 -12.69 -7.33 -15.48
CA HIS A 194 -13.23 -6.02 -15.85
C HIS A 194 -14.74 -5.96 -15.79
N LYS A 195 -15.41 -7.02 -16.23
CA LYS A 195 -16.89 -7.06 -16.29
C LYS A 195 -17.53 -7.33 -14.92
N TYR A 196 -16.94 -8.19 -14.11
CA TYR A 196 -17.54 -8.72 -12.87
C TYR A 196 -16.75 -8.37 -11.59
N GLY A 197 -15.65 -7.65 -11.71
CA GLY A 197 -14.76 -7.29 -10.60
C GLY A 197 -13.59 -8.28 -10.41
N ILE A 198 -12.54 -7.80 -9.75
CA ILE A 198 -11.28 -8.56 -9.57
C ILE A 198 -11.44 -9.84 -8.77
N THR A 199 -12.46 -9.90 -7.92
CA THR A 199 -12.76 -11.06 -7.06
C THR A 199 -13.57 -12.16 -7.75
N SER A 200 -14.08 -11.91 -8.98
CA SER A 200 -14.96 -12.84 -9.71
C SER A 200 -14.29 -14.14 -10.10
N ILE A 201 -13.00 -14.12 -10.36
CA ILE A 201 -12.18 -15.31 -10.64
C ILE A 201 -10.95 -15.30 -9.75
N LYS A 202 -10.81 -16.35 -8.95
CA LYS A 202 -9.63 -16.62 -8.12
C LYS A 202 -9.14 -18.04 -8.34
N LYS A 203 -7.85 -18.27 -8.11
CA LYS A 203 -7.29 -19.62 -8.11
C LYS A 203 -7.84 -20.40 -6.93
N ALA A 204 -8.08 -21.71 -7.11
CA ALA A 204 -8.69 -22.58 -6.10
C ALA A 204 -7.94 -22.60 -4.76
N ASN A 205 -6.61 -22.53 -4.79
CA ASN A 205 -5.78 -22.47 -3.58
C ASN A 205 -6.03 -21.20 -2.75
N VAL A 206 -6.34 -20.07 -3.39
CA VAL A 206 -6.66 -18.80 -2.71
C VAL A 206 -8.02 -18.90 -2.01
N LEU A 207 -9.01 -19.48 -2.68
CA LEU A 207 -10.36 -19.66 -2.11
C LEU A 207 -10.35 -20.55 -0.87
N HIS A 208 -9.63 -21.66 -0.93
CA HIS A 208 -9.56 -22.63 0.17
C HIS A 208 -8.86 -22.07 1.42
N ALA A 209 -7.81 -21.25 1.24
CA ALA A 209 -6.98 -20.79 2.34
C ALA A 209 -7.50 -19.53 3.04
N LEU A 210 -8.20 -18.64 2.34
CA LEU A 210 -8.70 -17.38 2.89
C LEU A 210 -10.16 -17.43 3.37
N GLY A 211 -10.84 -18.57 3.25
CA GLY A 211 -12.15 -18.81 3.84
C GLY A 211 -13.28 -17.96 3.26
N HIS A 212 -13.26 -17.77 1.94
CA HIS A 212 -14.37 -17.14 1.21
C HIS A 212 -15.37 -18.17 0.74
#